data_2d5970865b08dafa7de9e68c04d2ee32
#
_entry.id   2d5970865b08dafa7de9e68c04d2ee32
#
_cell.length_a   1.000
_cell.length_b   1.000
_cell.length_c   1.000
_cell.angle_alpha   90.00
_cell.angle_beta   90.00
_cell.angle_gamma   90.00
#
_symmetry.space_group_name_H-M   'P 1'
#
loop_
_entity.id
_entity.type
_entity.pdbx_description
1 polymer ?
#
loop_
_entity_poly.entity_id
_entity_poly.type
_entity_poly.pdbx_seq_one_letter_code
_entity_poly.pdbx_strand_id
1 'polypeptide(L)'
;FALLPVFSYLHEAGHALVCLADGNEAEISVDIFSGGTTLCHGDVSNLFAYKISGGLLAGIIGTTAGIALFRWKIPFVAITTIGIGHLVNAGIEAFADSYFTNGGEWSLVLGFVEFVTFFGLLLVFDRKTVKQND
;
A
#
# COMPACT_ATOMS: atom_id res chain seq x y z
N PHE A 1 3.95 2.04 14.32
CA PHE A 1 2.48 2.08 14.54
C PHE A 1 1.82 3.32 13.92
N ALA A 2 2.39 4.53 14.02
CA ALA A 2 1.77 5.76 13.50
C ALA A 2 1.63 5.80 11.96
N LEU A 3 2.40 5.02 11.22
CA LEU A 3 2.36 4.99 9.75
C LEU A 3 1.17 4.18 9.21
N LEU A 4 0.70 3.17 9.94
CA LEU A 4 -0.37 2.29 9.46
C LEU A 4 -1.66 3.06 9.13
N PRO A 5 -2.23 3.90 10.00
CA PRO A 5 -3.45 4.64 9.67
C PRO A 5 -3.25 5.64 8.53
N VAL A 6 -2.03 6.19 8.38
CA VAL A 6 -1.72 7.11 7.26
C VAL A 6 -1.77 6.36 5.93
N PHE A 7 -1.15 5.18 5.85
CA PHE A 7 -1.15 4.38 4.63
C PHE A 7 -2.53 3.78 4.34
N SER A 8 -3.28 3.37 5.37
CA SER A 8 -4.68 2.96 5.20
C SER A 8 -5.51 4.10 4.64
N TYR A 9 -5.37 5.32 5.16
CA TYR A 9 -6.09 6.47 4.63
C TYR A 9 -5.70 6.78 3.17
N LEU A 10 -4.41 6.74 2.82
CA LEU A 10 -3.95 6.94 1.45
C LEU A 10 -4.51 5.88 0.50
N HIS A 11 -4.60 4.63 0.96
CA HIS A 11 -5.21 3.54 0.21
C HIS A 11 -6.68 3.84 -0.08
N GLU A 12 -7.46 4.13 0.94
CA GLU A 12 -8.89 4.44 0.79
C GLU A 12 -9.11 5.71 -0.04
N ALA A 13 -8.23 6.71 0.09
CA ALA A 13 -8.30 7.92 -0.72
C ALA A 13 -8.12 7.62 -2.22
N GLY A 14 -7.34 6.60 -2.58
CA GLY A 14 -7.24 6.14 -3.97
C GLY A 14 -8.58 5.68 -4.53
N HIS A 15 -9.31 4.84 -3.80
CA HIS A 15 -10.65 4.41 -4.19
C HIS A 15 -11.64 5.58 -4.25
N ALA A 16 -11.60 6.45 -3.24
CA ALA A 16 -12.47 7.63 -3.18
C ALA A 16 -12.26 8.57 -4.36
N LEU A 17 -11.01 8.76 -4.82
CA LEU A 17 -10.72 9.59 -5.99
C LEU A 17 -11.40 9.09 -7.26
N VAL A 18 -11.42 7.78 -7.49
CA VAL A 18 -12.12 7.19 -8.64
C VAL A 18 -13.63 7.35 -8.51
N CYS A 19 -14.18 7.11 -7.31
CA CYS A 19 -15.59 7.32 -7.01
C CYS A 19 -16.02 8.77 -7.29
N LEU A 20 -15.25 9.74 -6.78
CA LEU A 20 -15.51 11.17 -6.99
C LEU A 20 -15.37 11.58 -8.46
N ALA A 21 -14.40 10.99 -9.21
CA ALA A 21 -14.22 11.26 -10.64
C ALA A 21 -15.43 10.82 -11.47
N ASP A 22 -16.15 9.80 -11.03
CA ASP A 22 -17.42 9.36 -11.63
C ASP A 22 -18.64 10.22 -11.20
N GLY A 23 -18.41 11.27 -10.40
CA GLY A 23 -19.46 12.17 -9.92
C GLY A 23 -20.26 11.64 -8.73
N ASN A 24 -19.79 10.58 -8.09
CA ASN A 24 -20.42 9.97 -6.92
C ASN A 24 -19.89 10.59 -5.62
N GLU A 25 -20.60 10.38 -4.51
CA GLU A 25 -20.12 10.72 -3.18
C GLU A 25 -19.29 9.57 -2.61
N ALA A 26 -18.18 9.89 -1.92
CA ALA A 26 -17.31 8.92 -1.28
C ALA A 26 -17.16 9.21 0.20
N GLU A 27 -17.27 8.17 1.03
CA GLU A 27 -17.04 8.23 2.46
C GLU A 27 -15.87 7.31 2.83
N ILE A 28 -14.86 7.86 3.52
CA ILE A 28 -13.68 7.12 3.98
C ILE A 28 -13.79 6.93 5.49
N SER A 29 -13.63 5.69 5.93
CA SER A 29 -13.49 5.32 7.33
C SER A 29 -12.16 4.59 7.55
N VAL A 30 -11.38 4.97 8.55
CA VAL A 30 -10.12 4.32 8.91
C VAL A 30 -10.14 3.96 10.38
N ASP A 31 -9.95 2.69 10.65
CA ASP A 31 -9.76 2.16 11.99
C ASP A 31 -8.33 1.63 12.16
N ILE A 32 -7.74 1.88 13.33
CA ILE A 32 -6.33 1.55 13.60
C ILE A 32 -6.07 0.05 13.60
N PHE A 33 -7.09 -0.76 13.91
CA PHE A 33 -6.95 -2.21 14.07
C PHE A 33 -7.55 -3.00 12.91
N SER A 34 -8.60 -2.49 12.26
CA SER A 34 -9.31 -3.18 11.18
C SER A 34 -8.96 -2.67 9.77
N GLY A 35 -8.19 -1.59 9.67
CA GLY A 35 -7.81 -1.00 8.38
C GLY A 35 -8.76 0.09 7.91
N GLY A 36 -8.79 0.34 6.60
CA GLY A 36 -9.64 1.34 5.97
C GLY A 36 -10.79 0.74 5.18
N THR A 37 -11.79 1.55 4.91
CA THR A 37 -12.90 1.22 4.00
C THR A 37 -13.37 2.49 3.30
N THR A 38 -13.62 2.38 2.00
CA THR A 38 -14.25 3.44 1.21
C THR A 38 -15.63 2.99 0.75
N LEU A 39 -16.64 3.75 1.11
CA LEU A 39 -17.99 3.58 0.61
C LEU A 39 -18.24 4.58 -0.52
N CYS A 40 -18.52 4.07 -1.72
CA CYS A 40 -18.89 4.87 -2.87
C CYS A 40 -20.43 4.84 -3.04
N HIS A 41 -21.07 6.00 -3.00
CA HIS A 41 -22.51 6.14 -3.13
C HIS A 41 -22.89 6.33 -4.61
N GLY A 42 -22.82 5.25 -5.39
CA GLY A 42 -23.17 5.22 -6.80
C GLY A 42 -22.39 4.16 -7.57
N ASP A 43 -22.71 4.05 -8.86
CA ASP A 43 -22.03 3.10 -9.74
C ASP A 43 -20.69 3.67 -10.21
N VAL A 44 -19.66 2.82 -10.18
CA VAL A 44 -18.33 3.16 -10.68
C VAL A 44 -18.22 2.70 -12.14
N SER A 45 -17.89 3.64 -13.03
CA SER A 45 -17.81 3.37 -14.48
C SER A 45 -16.67 2.39 -14.84
N ASN A 46 -15.59 2.43 -14.09
CA ASN A 46 -14.44 1.57 -14.30
C ASN A 46 -14.03 0.85 -13.00
N LEU A 47 -14.61 -0.34 -12.78
CA LEU A 47 -14.37 -1.15 -11.61
C LEU A 47 -12.88 -1.56 -11.47
N PHE A 48 -12.17 -1.79 -12.56
CA PHE A 48 -10.74 -2.11 -12.53
C PHE A 48 -9.93 -0.93 -11.99
N ALA A 49 -10.19 0.28 -12.50
CA ALA A 49 -9.54 1.49 -12.02
C ALA A 49 -9.84 1.72 -10.52
N TYR A 50 -11.07 1.50 -10.10
CA TYR A 50 -11.46 1.59 -8.69
C TYR A 50 -10.66 0.60 -7.83
N LYS A 51 -10.66 -0.69 -8.19
CA LYS A 51 -9.96 -1.73 -7.44
C LYS A 51 -8.46 -1.47 -7.30
N ILE A 52 -7.78 -1.03 -8.37
CA ILE A 52 -6.32 -0.85 -8.34
C ILE A 52 -5.89 0.46 -7.67
N SER A 53 -6.75 1.48 -7.64
CA SER A 53 -6.38 2.86 -7.28
C SER A 53 -5.92 3.02 -5.84
N GLY A 54 -6.52 2.29 -4.90
CA GLY A 54 -6.15 2.35 -3.49
C GLY A 54 -4.70 1.97 -3.27
N GLY A 55 -4.37 0.75 -3.64
CA GLY A 55 -3.00 0.24 -3.49
C GLY A 55 -1.99 0.99 -4.36
N LEU A 56 -2.37 1.47 -5.56
CA LEU A 56 -1.50 2.29 -6.40
C LEU A 56 -1.14 3.62 -5.74
N LEU A 57 -2.12 4.37 -5.22
CA LEU A 57 -1.87 5.66 -4.60
C LEU A 57 -0.96 5.52 -3.39
N ALA A 58 -1.32 4.66 -2.43
CA ALA A 58 -0.52 4.42 -1.24
C ALA A 58 0.87 3.85 -1.59
N GLY A 59 0.94 2.94 -2.56
CA GLY A 59 2.17 2.29 -2.98
C GLY A 59 3.15 3.25 -3.66
N ILE A 60 2.69 4.10 -4.57
CA ILE A 60 3.53 5.11 -5.25
C ILE A 60 4.04 6.13 -4.23
N ILE A 61 3.16 6.67 -3.38
CA ILE A 61 3.55 7.64 -2.35
C ILE A 61 4.55 7.01 -1.38
N GLY A 62 4.28 5.80 -0.87
CA GLY A 62 5.16 5.12 0.07
C GLY A 62 6.53 4.80 -0.52
N THR A 63 6.56 4.22 -1.72
CA THR A 63 7.83 3.88 -2.38
C THR A 63 8.66 5.14 -2.68
N THR A 64 8.02 6.20 -3.19
CA THR A 64 8.69 7.46 -3.50
C THR A 64 9.22 8.15 -2.24
N ALA A 65 8.40 8.21 -1.18
CA ALA A 65 8.82 8.76 0.11
C ALA A 65 9.95 7.95 0.72
N GLY A 66 9.88 6.62 0.67
CA GLY A 66 10.95 5.75 1.11
C GLY A 66 12.27 6.03 0.38
N ILE A 67 12.25 6.11 -0.95
CA ILE A 67 13.43 6.45 -1.77
C ILE A 67 13.99 7.82 -1.41
N ALA A 68 13.15 8.82 -1.16
CA ALA A 68 13.59 10.14 -0.72
C ALA A 68 14.32 10.10 0.63
N LEU A 69 14.00 9.11 1.46
CA LEU A 69 14.61 8.89 2.77
C LEU A 69 15.80 7.92 2.73
N PHE A 70 16.35 7.64 1.54
CA PHE A 70 17.43 6.65 1.34
C PHE A 70 18.64 6.84 2.26
N ARG A 71 18.93 8.06 2.70
CA ARG A 71 20.04 8.34 3.64
C ARG A 71 19.81 7.80 5.04
N TRP A 72 18.57 7.53 5.41
CA TRP A 72 18.16 7.01 6.72
C TRP A 72 17.69 5.56 6.59
N LYS A 73 18.58 4.63 6.90
CA LYS A 73 18.38 3.19 6.72
C LYS A 73 16.98 2.71 7.17
N ILE A 74 16.62 2.98 8.43
CA ILE A 74 15.38 2.47 9.02
C ILE A 74 14.14 3.08 8.37
N PRO A 75 13.99 4.42 8.25
CA PRO A 75 12.86 5.01 7.54
C PRO A 75 12.78 4.58 6.07
N PHE A 76 13.90 4.52 5.35
CA PHE A 76 13.94 4.03 3.98
C PHE A 76 13.38 2.62 3.86
N VAL A 77 13.91 1.68 4.64
CA VAL A 77 13.49 0.27 4.58
C VAL A 77 12.03 0.13 4.96
N ALA A 78 11.61 0.73 6.08
CA ALA A 78 10.24 0.60 6.58
C ALA A 78 9.20 1.17 5.60
N ILE A 79 9.41 2.42 5.14
CA ILE A 79 8.42 3.11 4.29
C ILE A 79 8.39 2.50 2.89
N THR A 80 9.56 2.11 2.33
CA THR A 80 9.61 1.42 1.03
C THR A 80 8.93 0.06 1.10
N THR A 81 9.10 -0.69 2.19
CA THR A 81 8.42 -1.98 2.38
C THR A 81 6.90 -1.82 2.38
N ILE A 82 6.37 -0.86 3.14
CA ILE A 82 4.93 -0.57 3.16
C ILE A 82 4.45 -0.16 1.75
N GLY A 83 5.20 0.71 1.07
CA GLY A 83 4.87 1.13 -0.30
C GLY A 83 4.80 -0.04 -1.28
N ILE A 84 5.79 -0.95 -1.26
CA ILE A 84 5.79 -2.15 -2.11
C ILE A 84 4.63 -3.08 -1.73
N GLY A 85 4.34 -3.27 -0.44
CA GLY A 85 3.18 -4.02 0.02
C GLY A 85 1.88 -3.51 -0.60
N HIS A 86 1.66 -2.19 -0.60
CA HIS A 86 0.48 -1.58 -1.23
C HIS A 86 0.46 -1.74 -2.76
N LEU A 87 1.61 -1.69 -3.45
CA LEU A 87 1.65 -1.98 -4.90
C LEU A 87 1.24 -3.43 -5.21
N VAL A 88 1.70 -4.39 -4.40
CA VAL A 88 1.27 -5.79 -4.53
C VAL A 88 -0.22 -5.93 -4.22
N ASN A 89 -0.70 -5.25 -3.17
CA ASN A 89 -2.11 -5.24 -2.83
C ASN A 89 -2.98 -4.70 -3.96
N ALA A 90 -2.54 -3.64 -4.66
CA ALA A 90 -3.23 -3.11 -5.85
C ALA A 90 -3.43 -4.19 -6.93
N GLY A 91 -2.40 -5.02 -7.17
CA GLY A 91 -2.51 -6.15 -8.08
C GLY A 91 -3.49 -7.21 -7.59
N ILE A 92 -3.44 -7.54 -6.30
CA ILE A 92 -4.35 -8.54 -5.71
C ILE A 92 -5.80 -8.06 -5.81
N GLU A 93 -6.11 -6.83 -5.42
CA GLU A 93 -7.46 -6.26 -5.50
C GLU A 93 -7.99 -6.19 -6.95
N ALA A 94 -7.11 -5.88 -7.90
CA ALA A 94 -7.49 -5.78 -9.31
C ALA A 94 -7.83 -7.12 -9.96
N PHE A 95 -7.12 -8.19 -9.56
CA PHE A 95 -7.17 -9.49 -10.26
C PHE A 95 -7.73 -10.64 -9.43
N ALA A 96 -7.80 -10.53 -8.11
CA ALA A 96 -8.30 -11.57 -7.24
C ALA A 96 -9.72 -11.24 -6.74
N ASP A 97 -10.74 -11.79 -7.42
CA ASP A 97 -12.14 -11.59 -6.99
C ASP A 97 -12.42 -12.13 -5.57
N SER A 98 -11.64 -13.12 -5.13
CA SER A 98 -11.72 -13.68 -3.78
C SER A 98 -11.18 -12.75 -2.68
N TYR A 99 -10.48 -11.66 -3.03
CA TYR A 99 -9.93 -10.72 -2.05
C TYR A 99 -11.03 -10.12 -1.15
N PHE A 100 -12.14 -9.71 -1.74
CA PHE A 100 -13.25 -9.09 -1.02
C PHE A 100 -14.12 -10.10 -0.24
N THR A 101 -13.97 -11.41 -0.51
CA THR A 101 -14.72 -12.48 0.17
C THR A 101 -13.88 -13.24 1.19
N ASN A 102 -12.56 -13.39 0.95
CA ASN A 102 -11.64 -14.22 1.74
C ASN A 102 -10.38 -13.44 2.13
N GLY A 103 -10.52 -12.21 2.61
CA GLY A 103 -9.40 -11.30 2.90
C GLY A 103 -8.31 -11.85 3.82
N GLY A 104 -8.65 -12.80 4.71
CA GLY A 104 -7.68 -13.41 5.62
C GLY A 104 -6.54 -14.18 4.93
N GLU A 105 -6.80 -14.85 3.80
CA GLU A 105 -5.78 -15.58 3.04
C GLU A 105 -4.79 -14.62 2.38
N TRP A 106 -5.27 -13.53 1.83
CA TRP A 106 -4.46 -12.51 1.19
C TRP A 106 -3.59 -11.72 2.16
N SER A 107 -4.03 -11.55 3.40
CA SER A 107 -3.24 -10.93 4.47
C SER A 107 -1.94 -11.70 4.75
N LEU A 108 -1.97 -13.03 4.68
CA LEU A 108 -0.76 -13.86 4.81
C LEU A 108 0.19 -13.66 3.63
N VAL A 109 -0.33 -13.57 2.42
CA VAL A 109 0.48 -13.32 1.21
C VAL A 109 1.15 -11.96 1.30
N LEU A 110 0.39 -10.92 1.66
CA LEU A 110 0.91 -9.56 1.83
C LEU A 110 1.97 -9.49 2.94
N GLY A 111 1.70 -10.10 4.09
CA GLY A 111 2.66 -10.16 5.19
C GLY A 111 3.97 -10.89 4.81
N PHE A 112 3.89 -11.94 4.00
CA PHE A 112 5.07 -12.62 3.47
C PHE A 112 5.85 -11.73 2.48
N VAL A 113 5.17 -11.04 1.57
CA VAL A 113 5.81 -10.10 0.65
C VAL A 113 6.51 -8.97 1.40
N GLU A 114 5.85 -8.39 2.37
CA GLU A 114 6.45 -7.34 3.20
C GLU A 114 7.65 -7.83 3.99
N PHE A 115 7.56 -9.02 4.57
CA PHE A 115 8.68 -9.66 5.28
C PHE A 115 9.90 -9.84 4.36
N VAL A 116 9.71 -10.45 3.19
CA VAL A 116 10.79 -10.69 2.22
C VAL A 116 11.39 -9.36 1.73
N THR A 117 10.54 -8.37 1.45
CA THR A 117 10.97 -7.04 1.01
C THR A 117 11.78 -6.33 2.09
N PHE A 118 11.31 -6.35 3.34
CA PHE A 118 11.98 -5.72 4.47
C PHE A 118 13.40 -6.28 4.68
N PHE A 119 13.52 -7.59 4.77
CA PHE A 119 14.82 -8.23 4.96
C PHE A 119 15.73 -8.11 3.73
N GLY A 120 15.17 -8.19 2.52
CA GLY A 120 15.90 -7.97 1.28
C GLY A 120 16.53 -6.57 1.22
N LEU A 121 15.75 -5.54 1.54
CA LEU A 121 16.23 -4.15 1.58
C LEU A 121 17.29 -3.94 2.67
N LEU A 122 17.14 -4.55 3.84
CA LEU A 122 18.15 -4.51 4.89
C LEU A 122 19.48 -5.09 4.44
N LEU A 123 19.45 -6.27 3.82
CA LEU A 123 20.66 -6.95 3.32
C LEU A 123 21.36 -6.16 2.21
N VAL A 124 20.59 -5.56 1.29
CA VAL A 124 21.16 -4.72 0.23
C VAL A 124 21.81 -3.46 0.82
N PHE A 125 21.19 -2.87 1.82
CA PHE A 125 21.72 -1.67 2.47
C PHE A 125 23.03 -1.97 3.23
N ASP A 126 23.10 -3.08 3.97
CA ASP A 126 24.30 -3.46 4.72
C ASP A 126 25.48 -3.78 3.82
N ARG A 127 25.25 -4.43 2.67
CA ARG A 127 26.31 -4.70 1.69
C ARG A 127 26.94 -3.45 1.10
N LYS A 128 26.17 -2.36 0.94
CA LYS A 128 26.69 -1.08 0.43
C LYS A 128 27.56 -0.36 1.45
N THR A 129 27.21 -0.46 2.73
CA THR A 129 27.98 0.18 3.82
C THR A 129 29.34 -0.47 4.02
N VAL A 130 29.44 -1.78 3.87
CA VAL A 130 30.72 -2.50 3.98
C VAL A 130 31.70 -2.13 2.86
N LYS A 131 31.21 -2.00 1.61
CA LYS A 131 32.06 -1.64 0.44
C LYS A 131 32.57 -0.18 0.42
N GLN A 132 32.01 0.70 1.24
CA GLN A 132 32.49 2.09 1.33
C GLN A 132 33.58 2.28 2.41
N ASN A 133 33.84 1.29 3.25
CA ASN A 133 34.81 1.33 4.33
C ASN A 133 36.10 0.55 4.02
N ASP A 134 36.16 -0.12 2.86
CA ASP A 134 37.36 -0.74 2.27
C ASP A 134 37.94 0.18 1.18
#